data_ade1dfb92df4c701758acf02111b45f8
#
_entry.id   ade1dfb92df4c701758acf02111b45f8
#
_cell.length_a   1.000
_cell.length_b   1.000
_cell.length_c   1.000
_cell.angle_alpha   90.00
_cell.angle_beta   90.00
_cell.angle_gamma   90.00
#
_symmetry.space_group_name_H-M   'P 1'
#
loop_
_entity.id
_entity.type
_entity.pdbx_description
1 polymer ?
#
loop_
_entity_poly.entity_id
_entity_poly.type
_entity_poly.pdbx_seq_one_letter_code
_entity_poly.pdbx_strand_id
1 'polypeptide(L)'
;QNQKAGQKLKTDLLMLGRCEEFTCYVLFALELSSTLTSEEAWDMMLHTTGWGKICCMEDYEFKTAAEKEWLLCHGAELSVTYPGIALLVLKYGQLQEAVSRPTLSHSLYSGILSTLHNYLLFLLNYDSGAPLDFEEEIPPLNLYTAIKQLLKHAAQYTSTLEDIAGLLNLAELLTAMADNEHWEQLSSNQCHLLISATEKLIFKKNWLPIITAQLLRKDGSVNNLAVSLALALHLDVYAQLLKLLKDDPNRTELYYFLLQTDNKRHFHAVLKFAEKQLDNYKTSQEALKPILTALNNKPGEGMNFIIAGLTSVYDEIRAYALNAVENWPQTAITPEIKVALIKAKAMSQHPLLAFRIDVLLKKKTVNLENFIEILDDIE
;
A
#
# COMPACT_ATOMS: atom_id res chain seq x y z
N GLN A 1 3.62 -41.22 -32.99
CA GLN A 1 4.51 -40.07 -32.84
C GLN A 1 3.72 -38.80 -32.49
N ASN A 2 2.57 -38.51 -33.15
CA ASN A 2 1.76 -37.28 -32.89
C ASN A 2 1.20 -37.22 -31.45
N GLN A 3 0.77 -38.36 -30.90
CA GLN A 3 0.21 -38.40 -29.56
C GLN A 3 1.24 -38.10 -28.45
N LYS A 4 2.50 -38.58 -28.62
CA LYS A 4 3.60 -38.20 -27.71
C LYS A 4 4.00 -36.75 -27.80
N ALA A 5 3.96 -36.17 -29.01
CA ALA A 5 4.25 -34.77 -29.23
C ALA A 5 3.16 -33.86 -28.61
N GLY A 6 1.88 -34.23 -28.75
CA GLY A 6 0.77 -33.53 -28.10
C GLY A 6 0.83 -33.55 -26.59
N GLN A 7 1.16 -34.71 -26.00
CA GLN A 7 1.31 -34.84 -24.54
C GLN A 7 2.48 -34.00 -24.01
N LYS A 8 3.60 -33.97 -24.73
CA LYS A 8 4.73 -33.11 -24.35
C LYS A 8 4.37 -31.64 -24.42
N LEU A 9 3.71 -31.17 -25.50
CA LEU A 9 3.26 -29.81 -25.64
C LEU A 9 2.33 -29.41 -24.49
N LYS A 10 1.38 -30.26 -24.13
CA LYS A 10 0.47 -30.02 -22.99
C LYS A 10 1.25 -29.84 -21.68
N THR A 11 2.23 -30.73 -21.41
CA THR A 11 3.07 -30.61 -20.22
C THR A 11 3.85 -29.29 -20.20
N ASP A 12 4.42 -28.88 -21.32
CA ASP A 12 5.17 -27.64 -21.46
C ASP A 12 4.24 -26.42 -21.25
N LEU A 13 3.01 -26.45 -21.77
CA LEU A 13 1.98 -25.43 -21.55
C LEU A 13 1.58 -25.32 -20.06
N LEU A 14 1.34 -26.44 -19.38
CA LEU A 14 0.99 -26.45 -17.95
C LEU A 14 2.13 -25.86 -17.09
N MET A 15 3.40 -26.13 -17.44
CA MET A 15 4.52 -25.49 -16.79
C MET A 15 4.55 -23.98 -17.01
N LEU A 16 4.31 -23.54 -18.24
CA LEU A 16 4.25 -22.11 -18.60
C LEU A 16 3.09 -21.42 -17.90
N GLY A 17 1.95 -22.09 -17.76
CA GLY A 17 0.75 -21.56 -17.09
C GLY A 17 0.92 -21.31 -15.58
N ARG A 18 2.03 -21.73 -14.96
CA ARG A 18 2.39 -21.37 -13.58
C ARG A 18 3.06 -20.00 -13.48
N CYS A 19 3.43 -19.38 -14.62
CA CYS A 19 3.90 -18.00 -14.69
C CYS A 19 2.70 -17.08 -14.91
N GLU A 20 2.52 -16.11 -14.03
CA GLU A 20 1.36 -15.19 -14.01
C GLU A 20 1.04 -14.59 -15.38
N GLU A 21 2.06 -14.16 -16.12
CA GLU A 21 1.93 -13.50 -17.42
C GLU A 21 1.37 -14.42 -18.52
N PHE A 22 1.48 -15.73 -18.37
CA PHE A 22 1.07 -16.71 -19.37
C PHE A 22 -0.16 -17.51 -18.97
N THR A 23 -0.57 -17.48 -17.72
CA THR A 23 -1.65 -18.32 -17.17
C THR A 23 -2.93 -18.23 -17.99
N CYS A 24 -3.44 -17.02 -18.24
CA CYS A 24 -4.70 -16.82 -18.99
C CYS A 24 -4.61 -17.38 -20.42
N TYR A 25 -3.48 -17.17 -21.10
CA TYR A 25 -3.27 -17.70 -22.46
C TYR A 25 -3.21 -19.23 -22.48
N VAL A 26 -2.60 -19.84 -21.47
CA VAL A 26 -2.49 -21.29 -21.34
C VAL A 26 -3.85 -21.89 -21.04
N LEU A 27 -4.61 -21.31 -20.08
CA LEU A 27 -6.00 -21.73 -19.80
C LEU A 27 -6.82 -21.73 -21.08
N PHE A 28 -6.89 -20.60 -21.77
CA PHE A 28 -7.63 -20.45 -23.03
C PHE A 28 -7.20 -21.48 -24.09
N ALA A 29 -5.91 -21.71 -24.28
CA ALA A 29 -5.40 -22.67 -25.26
C ALA A 29 -5.77 -24.12 -24.92
N LEU A 30 -5.72 -24.50 -23.62
CA LEU A 30 -6.05 -25.84 -23.15
C LEU A 30 -7.56 -26.10 -23.14
N GLU A 31 -8.38 -25.09 -22.87
CA GLU A 31 -9.84 -25.15 -22.97
C GLU A 31 -10.31 -25.28 -24.39
N LEU A 32 -9.81 -24.45 -25.32
CA LEU A 32 -10.13 -24.57 -26.76
C LEU A 32 -9.81 -25.96 -27.31
N SER A 33 -8.76 -26.60 -26.80
CA SER A 33 -8.40 -27.97 -27.18
C SER A 33 -9.18 -29.04 -26.42
N SER A 34 -10.03 -28.63 -25.47
CA SER A 34 -10.78 -29.53 -24.55
C SER A 34 -9.88 -30.55 -23.86
N THR A 35 -8.66 -30.16 -23.53
CA THR A 35 -7.65 -31.07 -22.94
C THR A 35 -7.36 -30.75 -21.47
N LEU A 36 -7.78 -29.60 -20.94
CA LEU A 36 -7.59 -29.21 -19.54
C LEU A 36 -8.48 -30.07 -18.62
N THR A 37 -7.88 -30.66 -17.60
CA THR A 37 -8.64 -31.35 -16.54
C THR A 37 -8.81 -30.44 -15.31
N SER A 38 -9.82 -30.69 -14.49
CA SER A 38 -10.03 -29.94 -13.24
C SER A 38 -8.84 -30.04 -12.29
N GLU A 39 -8.14 -31.18 -12.24
CA GLU A 39 -6.94 -31.39 -11.43
C GLU A 39 -5.77 -30.52 -11.91
N GLU A 40 -5.59 -30.40 -13.24
CA GLU A 40 -4.54 -29.57 -13.83
C GLU A 40 -4.84 -28.07 -13.64
N ALA A 41 -6.09 -27.66 -13.78
CA ALA A 41 -6.53 -26.28 -13.50
C ALA A 41 -6.31 -25.93 -12.01
N TRP A 42 -6.65 -26.85 -11.12
CA TRP A 42 -6.41 -26.71 -9.68
C TRP A 42 -4.91 -26.59 -9.36
N ASP A 43 -4.08 -27.48 -9.92
CA ASP A 43 -2.63 -27.44 -9.73
C ASP A 43 -2.03 -26.13 -10.23
N MET A 44 -2.48 -25.63 -11.38
CA MET A 44 -2.04 -24.36 -11.94
C MET A 44 -2.42 -23.18 -11.01
N MET A 45 -3.66 -23.15 -10.50
CA MET A 45 -4.15 -22.17 -9.55
C MET A 45 -3.32 -22.12 -8.25
N LEU A 46 -2.89 -23.30 -7.75
CA LEU A 46 -2.06 -23.39 -6.55
C LEU A 46 -0.63 -22.84 -6.75
N HIS A 47 -0.13 -22.82 -7.99
CA HIS A 47 1.26 -22.47 -8.29
C HIS A 47 1.44 -21.13 -9.01
N THR A 48 0.35 -20.45 -9.38
CA THR A 48 0.39 -19.11 -9.95
C THR A 48 0.05 -18.04 -8.93
N THR A 49 0.29 -16.78 -9.28
CA THR A 49 0.05 -15.61 -8.42
C THR A 49 -0.71 -14.52 -9.20
N GLY A 50 -1.06 -13.44 -8.51
CA GLY A 50 -1.61 -12.23 -9.12
C GLY A 50 -2.77 -12.48 -10.08
N TRP A 51 -2.71 -11.89 -11.26
CA TRP A 51 -3.74 -12.01 -12.30
C TRP A 51 -3.90 -13.42 -12.84
N GLY A 52 -2.81 -14.20 -12.92
CA GLY A 52 -2.88 -15.60 -13.32
C GLY A 52 -3.73 -16.43 -12.37
N LYS A 53 -3.61 -16.19 -11.06
CA LYS A 53 -4.45 -16.86 -10.05
C LYS A 53 -5.92 -16.47 -10.17
N ILE A 54 -6.20 -15.18 -10.43
CA ILE A 54 -7.57 -14.69 -10.68
C ILE A 54 -8.19 -15.41 -11.86
N CYS A 55 -7.51 -15.45 -13.02
CA CYS A 55 -8.01 -16.17 -14.20
C CYS A 55 -8.33 -17.63 -13.88
N CYS A 56 -7.44 -18.33 -13.16
CA CYS A 56 -7.73 -19.71 -12.76
C CYS A 56 -8.98 -19.83 -11.88
N MET A 57 -9.19 -18.88 -10.95
CA MET A 57 -10.33 -18.92 -10.03
C MET A 57 -11.65 -18.59 -10.72
N GLU A 58 -11.67 -17.67 -11.69
CA GLU A 58 -12.88 -17.29 -12.43
C GLU A 58 -13.45 -18.45 -13.23
N ASP A 59 -12.58 -19.27 -13.85
CA ASP A 59 -12.97 -20.40 -14.68
C ASP A 59 -13.13 -21.72 -13.91
N TYR A 60 -12.73 -21.74 -12.60
CA TYR A 60 -12.77 -22.97 -11.80
C TYR A 60 -14.08 -23.13 -11.04
N GLU A 61 -14.68 -24.32 -11.12
CA GLU A 61 -15.89 -24.68 -10.42
C GLU A 61 -15.58 -25.36 -9.07
N PHE A 62 -15.64 -24.61 -7.96
CA PHE A 62 -15.35 -25.11 -6.60
C PHE A 62 -16.46 -26.05 -6.10
N LYS A 63 -16.25 -27.37 -6.17
CA LYS A 63 -17.27 -28.39 -5.89
C LYS A 63 -17.17 -28.95 -4.47
N THR A 64 -15.94 -29.23 -4.03
CA THR A 64 -15.72 -29.93 -2.76
C THR A 64 -15.66 -28.96 -1.57
N ALA A 65 -15.96 -29.45 -0.36
CA ALA A 65 -15.82 -28.65 0.85
C ALA A 65 -14.38 -28.18 1.09
N ALA A 66 -13.40 -28.99 0.71
CA ALA A 66 -11.98 -28.63 0.83
C ALA A 66 -11.58 -27.48 -0.11
N GLU A 67 -12.05 -27.51 -1.36
CA GLU A 67 -11.82 -26.44 -2.34
C GLU A 67 -12.47 -25.13 -1.89
N LYS A 68 -13.70 -25.19 -1.40
CA LYS A 68 -14.42 -24.02 -0.87
C LYS A 68 -13.73 -23.44 0.36
N GLU A 69 -13.24 -24.27 1.25
CA GLU A 69 -12.48 -23.81 2.43
C GLU A 69 -11.13 -23.21 2.02
N TRP A 70 -10.44 -23.83 1.04
CA TRP A 70 -9.22 -23.26 0.47
C TRP A 70 -9.48 -21.88 -0.16
N LEU A 71 -10.57 -21.73 -0.91
CA LEU A 71 -10.97 -20.47 -1.52
C LEU A 71 -11.20 -19.38 -0.45
N LEU A 72 -11.89 -19.70 0.65
CA LEU A 72 -12.05 -18.78 1.78
C LEU A 72 -10.73 -18.40 2.44
N CYS A 73 -9.79 -19.35 2.55
CA CYS A 73 -8.50 -19.10 3.19
C CYS A 73 -7.56 -18.25 2.31
N HIS A 74 -7.60 -18.46 0.97
CA HIS A 74 -6.55 -17.97 0.07
C HIS A 74 -7.06 -17.20 -1.15
N GLY A 75 -8.36 -17.19 -1.41
CA GLY A 75 -8.92 -16.56 -2.60
C GLY A 75 -8.74 -15.04 -2.64
N ALA A 76 -8.80 -14.39 -1.47
CA ALA A 76 -8.64 -12.94 -1.36
C ALA A 76 -7.18 -12.50 -1.06
N GLU A 77 -6.24 -13.45 -0.90
CA GLU A 77 -4.80 -13.19 -0.72
C GLU A 77 -4.12 -13.00 -2.07
N LEU A 78 -4.27 -11.82 -2.67
CA LEU A 78 -3.71 -11.53 -3.98
C LEU A 78 -2.60 -10.48 -3.89
N SER A 79 -1.61 -10.60 -4.76
CA SER A 79 -0.57 -9.59 -4.95
C SER A 79 -1.07 -8.35 -5.71
N VAL A 80 -2.27 -8.42 -6.28
CA VAL A 80 -2.94 -7.35 -7.03
C VAL A 80 -4.23 -6.92 -6.32
N THR A 81 -4.55 -5.65 -6.39
CA THR A 81 -5.81 -5.12 -5.85
C THR A 81 -6.92 -5.35 -6.85
N TYR A 82 -7.77 -6.33 -6.58
CA TYR A 82 -8.94 -6.67 -7.38
C TYR A 82 -10.15 -6.91 -6.47
N PRO A 83 -10.90 -5.87 -6.10
CA PRO A 83 -12.03 -6.00 -5.15
C PRO A 83 -13.10 -7.00 -5.61
N GLY A 84 -13.29 -7.16 -6.92
CA GLY A 84 -14.24 -8.12 -7.50
C GLY A 84 -14.01 -9.57 -7.12
N ILE A 85 -12.78 -9.93 -6.71
CA ILE A 85 -12.49 -11.29 -6.23
C ILE A 85 -13.35 -11.70 -5.04
N ALA A 86 -13.78 -10.75 -4.23
CA ALA A 86 -14.66 -11.02 -3.10
C ALA A 86 -15.99 -11.63 -3.54
N LEU A 87 -16.54 -11.24 -4.70
CA LEU A 87 -17.79 -11.81 -5.23
C LEU A 87 -17.63 -13.28 -5.55
N LEU A 88 -16.50 -13.66 -6.15
CA LEU A 88 -16.19 -15.06 -6.45
C LEU A 88 -16.05 -15.89 -5.17
N VAL A 89 -15.32 -15.35 -4.18
CA VAL A 89 -15.18 -16.01 -2.88
C VAL A 89 -16.52 -16.14 -2.16
N LEU A 90 -17.40 -15.12 -2.25
CA LEU A 90 -18.75 -15.18 -1.67
C LEU A 90 -19.64 -16.19 -2.40
N LYS A 91 -19.55 -16.25 -3.73
CA LYS A 91 -20.35 -17.17 -4.57
C LYS A 91 -20.10 -18.64 -4.21
N TYR A 92 -18.87 -19.04 -4.02
CA TYR A 92 -18.51 -20.44 -3.82
C TYR A 92 -18.12 -20.79 -2.37
N GLY A 93 -17.55 -19.87 -1.60
CA GLY A 93 -16.91 -20.14 -0.31
C GLY A 93 -17.85 -20.33 0.88
N GLN A 94 -19.15 -20.01 0.74
CA GLN A 94 -20.14 -20.12 1.86
C GLN A 94 -19.71 -19.33 3.12
N LEU A 95 -19.25 -18.08 2.94
CA LEU A 95 -18.64 -17.24 3.98
C LEU A 95 -19.55 -17.09 5.20
N GLN A 96 -20.87 -16.89 5.02
CA GLN A 96 -21.84 -16.72 6.13
C GLN A 96 -21.88 -17.93 7.06
N GLU A 97 -21.77 -19.14 6.51
CA GLU A 97 -21.73 -20.38 7.30
C GLU A 97 -20.37 -20.55 7.98
N ALA A 98 -19.29 -20.26 7.23
CA ALA A 98 -17.93 -20.41 7.72
C ALA A 98 -17.68 -19.49 8.94
N VAL A 99 -18.03 -18.20 8.86
CA VAL A 99 -17.82 -17.25 9.95
C VAL A 99 -18.68 -17.53 11.19
N SER A 100 -19.76 -18.30 11.03
CA SER A 100 -20.66 -18.69 12.12
C SER A 100 -20.19 -19.93 12.88
N ARG A 101 -19.13 -20.61 12.43
CA ARG A 101 -18.55 -21.75 13.13
C ARG A 101 -18.07 -21.36 14.53
N PRO A 102 -18.16 -22.23 15.54
CA PRO A 102 -17.73 -21.92 16.91
C PRO A 102 -16.21 -21.68 17.02
N THR A 103 -15.44 -22.31 16.14
CA THR A 103 -13.96 -22.17 16.05
C THR A 103 -13.55 -22.06 14.60
N LEU A 104 -12.50 -21.29 14.34
CA LEU A 104 -11.87 -21.14 13.03
C LEU A 104 -10.41 -21.62 13.10
N SER A 105 -9.80 -21.92 11.96
CA SER A 105 -8.35 -21.88 11.86
C SER A 105 -7.90 -20.42 11.69
N HIS A 106 -6.63 -20.11 12.02
CA HIS A 106 -6.08 -18.77 11.77
C HIS A 106 -6.16 -18.39 10.28
N SER A 107 -5.82 -19.32 9.38
CA SER A 107 -5.91 -19.09 7.94
C SER A 107 -7.33 -18.76 7.47
N LEU A 108 -8.33 -19.50 8.00
CA LEU A 108 -9.73 -19.21 7.67
C LEU A 108 -10.19 -17.85 8.22
N TYR A 109 -9.76 -17.48 9.44
CA TYR A 109 -10.05 -16.16 10.00
C TYR A 109 -9.44 -15.04 9.13
N SER A 110 -8.16 -15.13 8.79
CA SER A 110 -7.47 -14.12 7.97
C SER A 110 -8.05 -14.03 6.56
N GLY A 111 -8.40 -15.17 5.95
CA GLY A 111 -9.03 -15.20 4.64
C GLY A 111 -10.43 -14.59 4.61
N ILE A 112 -11.25 -14.85 5.65
CA ILE A 112 -12.57 -14.20 5.80
C ILE A 112 -12.40 -12.69 6.00
N LEU A 113 -11.44 -12.25 6.82
CA LEU A 113 -11.13 -10.83 7.04
C LEU A 113 -10.76 -10.14 5.71
N SER A 114 -9.86 -10.75 4.93
CA SER A 114 -9.45 -10.25 3.62
C SER A 114 -10.61 -10.22 2.61
N THR A 115 -11.47 -11.24 2.62
CA THR A 115 -12.66 -11.30 1.75
C THR A 115 -13.65 -10.17 2.08
N LEU A 116 -13.95 -9.95 3.35
CA LEU A 116 -14.84 -8.87 3.78
C LEU A 116 -14.26 -7.49 3.48
N HIS A 117 -12.94 -7.31 3.64
CA HIS A 117 -12.25 -6.08 3.24
C HIS A 117 -12.43 -5.81 1.73
N ASN A 118 -12.13 -6.78 0.87
CA ASN A 118 -12.29 -6.64 -0.57
C ASN A 118 -13.75 -6.43 -0.97
N TYR A 119 -14.70 -7.07 -0.29
CA TYR A 119 -16.13 -6.88 -0.55
C TYR A 119 -16.60 -5.45 -0.20
N LEU A 120 -16.15 -4.89 0.91
CA LEU A 120 -16.44 -3.50 1.27
C LEU A 120 -15.82 -2.51 0.27
N LEU A 121 -14.58 -2.76 -0.17
CA LEU A 121 -13.94 -1.99 -1.23
C LEU A 121 -14.72 -2.08 -2.55
N PHE A 122 -15.19 -3.28 -2.90
CA PHE A 122 -16.03 -3.48 -4.09
C PHE A 122 -17.30 -2.62 -4.00
N LEU A 123 -18.01 -2.71 -2.88
CA LEU A 123 -19.22 -1.93 -2.67
C LEU A 123 -18.94 -0.41 -2.80
N LEU A 124 -17.92 0.11 -2.12
CA LEU A 124 -17.55 1.54 -2.17
C LEU A 124 -17.23 2.01 -3.60
N ASN A 125 -16.56 1.18 -4.41
CA ASN A 125 -16.25 1.50 -5.80
C ASN A 125 -17.47 1.38 -6.72
N TYR A 126 -18.37 0.43 -6.44
CA TYR A 126 -19.60 0.21 -7.22
C TYR A 126 -20.52 1.44 -7.15
N ASP A 127 -20.70 2.02 -5.95
CA ASP A 127 -21.53 3.21 -5.76
C ASP A 127 -20.92 4.47 -6.39
N SER A 128 -19.61 4.51 -6.61
CA SER A 128 -18.94 5.64 -7.28
C SER A 128 -19.22 5.75 -8.79
N GLY A 129 -20.07 4.88 -9.34
CA GLY A 129 -20.45 4.89 -10.75
C GLY A 129 -19.38 4.32 -11.69
N ALA A 130 -18.36 3.64 -11.17
CA ALA A 130 -17.43 2.90 -12.00
C ALA A 130 -18.18 1.74 -12.68
N PRO A 131 -18.17 1.63 -14.03
CA PRO A 131 -18.80 0.52 -14.71
C PRO A 131 -18.03 -0.76 -14.37
N LEU A 132 -18.61 -1.57 -13.50
CA LEU A 132 -18.17 -2.95 -13.32
C LEU A 132 -19.07 -3.77 -14.25
N ASP A 133 -18.48 -4.35 -15.29
CA ASP A 133 -19.17 -5.27 -16.22
C ASP A 133 -19.54 -6.61 -15.55
N PHE A 134 -19.94 -6.57 -14.27
CA PHE A 134 -20.44 -7.74 -13.57
C PHE A 134 -21.94 -7.87 -13.82
N GLU A 135 -22.31 -8.70 -14.77
CA GLU A 135 -23.69 -9.20 -14.97
C GLU A 135 -24.14 -10.13 -13.83
N GLU A 136 -23.24 -10.44 -12.87
CA GLU A 136 -23.53 -11.38 -11.80
C GLU A 136 -24.26 -10.68 -10.63
N GLU A 137 -25.33 -11.30 -10.18
CA GLU A 137 -26.10 -10.90 -9.00
C GLU A 137 -25.19 -10.94 -7.76
N ILE A 138 -25.14 -9.85 -6.99
CA ILE A 138 -24.35 -9.80 -5.76
C ILE A 138 -24.84 -10.89 -4.81
N PRO A 139 -23.95 -11.81 -4.36
CA PRO A 139 -24.39 -12.90 -3.49
C PRO A 139 -25.05 -12.39 -2.20
N PRO A 140 -26.16 -13.01 -1.76
CA PRO A 140 -26.82 -12.60 -0.54
C PRO A 140 -25.94 -12.85 0.68
N LEU A 141 -25.51 -11.78 1.36
CA LEU A 141 -24.71 -11.80 2.57
C LEU A 141 -25.32 -10.87 3.61
N ASN A 142 -25.62 -11.38 4.80
CA ASN A 142 -25.92 -10.50 5.92
C ASN A 142 -24.62 -9.91 6.46
N LEU A 143 -24.19 -8.80 5.86
CA LEU A 143 -22.88 -8.17 6.09
C LEU A 143 -22.69 -7.78 7.57
N TYR A 144 -23.72 -7.19 8.21
CA TYR A 144 -23.66 -6.86 9.63
C TYR A 144 -23.39 -8.08 10.50
N THR A 145 -24.12 -9.16 10.25
CA THR A 145 -23.98 -10.41 11.02
C THR A 145 -22.62 -11.05 10.75
N ALA A 146 -22.16 -11.08 9.50
CA ALA A 146 -20.88 -11.66 9.12
C ALA A 146 -19.72 -10.92 9.82
N ILE A 147 -19.66 -9.59 9.73
CA ILE A 147 -18.61 -8.79 10.39
C ILE A 147 -18.70 -8.96 11.91
N LYS A 148 -19.89 -8.92 12.49
CA LYS A 148 -20.08 -9.11 13.93
C LYS A 148 -19.59 -10.46 14.43
N GLN A 149 -19.78 -11.54 13.66
CA GLN A 149 -19.26 -12.87 13.99
C GLN A 149 -17.72 -12.91 13.83
N LEU A 150 -17.18 -12.34 12.76
CA LEU A 150 -15.73 -12.22 12.57
C LEU A 150 -15.07 -11.51 13.76
N LEU A 151 -15.62 -10.39 14.24
CA LEU A 151 -15.10 -9.65 15.38
C LEU A 151 -15.10 -10.45 16.69
N LYS A 152 -16.02 -11.42 16.87
CA LYS A 152 -15.94 -12.35 18.02
C LYS A 152 -14.71 -13.25 17.94
N HIS A 153 -14.35 -13.69 16.75
CA HIS A 153 -13.15 -14.50 16.52
C HIS A 153 -11.86 -13.68 16.60
N ALA A 154 -11.90 -12.40 16.26
CA ALA A 154 -10.74 -11.53 16.23
C ALA A 154 -9.96 -11.49 17.55
N ALA A 155 -10.65 -11.52 18.70
CA ALA A 155 -10.02 -11.53 20.01
C ALA A 155 -9.06 -12.71 20.22
N GLN A 156 -9.34 -13.85 19.59
CA GLN A 156 -8.56 -15.09 19.69
C GLN A 156 -7.50 -15.20 18.57
N TYR A 157 -7.88 -14.85 17.32
CA TYR A 157 -7.08 -15.18 16.15
C TYR A 157 -6.21 -14.04 15.64
N THR A 158 -6.48 -12.77 15.97
CA THR A 158 -5.61 -11.66 15.58
C THR A 158 -4.23 -11.79 16.24
N SER A 159 -3.22 -12.13 15.46
CA SER A 159 -1.88 -12.43 15.97
C SER A 159 -0.73 -11.99 15.05
N THR A 160 -1.00 -11.62 13.80
CA THR A 160 0.00 -11.16 12.83
C THR A 160 -0.15 -9.67 12.55
N LEU A 161 0.84 -9.07 11.87
CA LEU A 161 0.76 -7.67 11.43
C LEU A 161 -0.36 -7.50 10.40
N GLU A 162 -0.54 -8.49 9.54
CA GLU A 162 -1.56 -8.51 8.50
C GLU A 162 -2.97 -8.54 9.11
N ASP A 163 -3.19 -9.33 10.17
CA ASP A 163 -4.47 -9.33 10.88
C ASP A 163 -4.78 -7.97 11.52
N ILE A 164 -3.78 -7.31 12.12
CA ILE A 164 -3.94 -5.99 12.72
C ILE A 164 -4.28 -4.96 11.65
N ALA A 165 -3.54 -4.99 10.53
CA ALA A 165 -3.80 -4.12 9.39
C ALA A 165 -5.20 -4.35 8.81
N GLY A 166 -5.60 -5.62 8.66
CA GLY A 166 -6.94 -5.98 8.18
C GLY A 166 -8.06 -5.43 9.05
N LEU A 167 -7.91 -5.47 10.39
CA LEU A 167 -8.88 -4.86 11.31
C LEU A 167 -8.91 -3.33 11.24
N LEU A 168 -7.75 -2.67 11.10
CA LEU A 168 -7.68 -1.21 10.92
C LEU A 168 -8.35 -0.79 9.62
N ASN A 169 -8.02 -1.45 8.52
CA ASN A 169 -8.61 -1.19 7.22
C ASN A 169 -10.14 -1.45 7.23
N LEU A 170 -10.59 -2.50 7.95
CA LEU A 170 -12.01 -2.76 8.12
C LEU A 170 -12.72 -1.59 8.82
N ALA A 171 -12.11 -1.01 9.87
CA ALA A 171 -12.66 0.14 10.57
C ALA A 171 -12.71 1.38 9.67
N GLU A 172 -11.68 1.63 8.86
CA GLU A 172 -11.63 2.75 7.90
C GLU A 172 -12.71 2.63 6.83
N LEU A 173 -12.91 1.43 6.24
CA LEU A 173 -13.95 1.20 5.26
C LEU A 173 -15.35 1.35 5.85
N LEU A 174 -15.59 0.84 7.05
CA LEU A 174 -16.86 1.03 7.76
C LEU A 174 -17.12 2.51 8.06
N THR A 175 -16.08 3.31 8.32
CA THR A 175 -16.20 4.77 8.51
C THR A 175 -16.60 5.43 7.20
N ALA A 176 -15.94 5.11 6.09
CA ALA A 176 -16.30 5.63 4.77
C ALA A 176 -17.74 5.26 4.38
N MET A 177 -18.20 4.06 4.76
CA MET A 177 -19.60 3.64 4.53
C MET A 177 -20.59 4.36 5.44
N ALA A 178 -20.23 4.65 6.70
CA ALA A 178 -21.10 5.35 7.63
C ALA A 178 -21.39 6.79 7.18
N ASP A 179 -20.45 7.43 6.51
CA ASP A 179 -20.54 8.78 5.97
C ASP A 179 -21.36 8.86 4.66
N ASN A 180 -21.68 7.71 4.05
CA ASN A 180 -22.43 7.61 2.81
C ASN A 180 -23.86 7.11 3.10
N GLU A 181 -24.87 7.99 2.97
CA GLU A 181 -26.27 7.69 3.32
C GLU A 181 -27.00 6.70 2.38
N HIS A 182 -26.35 6.29 1.28
CA HIS A 182 -27.02 5.50 0.23
C HIS A 182 -26.82 3.98 0.34
N TRP A 183 -26.21 3.47 1.42
CA TRP A 183 -25.93 2.05 1.57
C TRP A 183 -27.12 1.26 2.13
N GLU A 184 -27.67 0.36 1.31
CA GLU A 184 -28.78 -0.51 1.71
C GLU A 184 -28.35 -1.67 2.62
N GLN A 185 -27.11 -2.14 2.49
CA GLN A 185 -26.63 -3.35 3.20
C GLN A 185 -26.20 -3.12 4.65
N LEU A 186 -25.78 -1.89 4.99
CA LEU A 186 -25.38 -1.49 6.34
C LEU A 186 -25.90 -0.08 6.63
N SER A 187 -26.72 0.06 7.66
CA SER A 187 -27.09 1.39 8.14
C SER A 187 -25.91 2.08 8.83
N SER A 188 -25.88 3.43 8.82
CA SER A 188 -24.83 4.20 9.51
C SER A 188 -24.69 3.80 10.99
N ASN A 189 -25.81 3.55 11.68
CA ASN A 189 -25.79 3.06 13.07
C ASN A 189 -25.12 1.67 13.21
N GLN A 190 -25.34 0.76 12.27
CA GLN A 190 -24.67 -0.55 12.26
C GLN A 190 -23.17 -0.39 12.02
N CYS A 191 -22.75 0.49 11.10
CA CYS A 191 -21.35 0.81 10.87
C CYS A 191 -20.70 1.33 12.16
N HIS A 192 -21.28 2.31 12.84
CA HIS A 192 -20.75 2.84 14.09
C HIS A 192 -20.63 1.78 15.20
N LEU A 193 -21.58 0.85 15.31
CA LEU A 193 -21.47 -0.26 16.25
C LEU A 193 -20.30 -1.20 15.94
N LEU A 194 -20.08 -1.51 14.65
CA LEU A 194 -18.99 -2.36 14.19
C LEU A 194 -17.64 -1.66 14.35
N ILE A 195 -17.53 -0.37 14.02
CA ILE A 195 -16.35 0.46 14.23
C ILE A 195 -15.94 0.42 15.72
N SER A 196 -16.88 0.76 16.61
CA SER A 196 -16.63 0.75 18.05
C SER A 196 -16.19 -0.62 18.58
N ALA A 197 -16.75 -1.71 18.04
CA ALA A 197 -16.34 -3.06 18.40
C ALA A 197 -14.92 -3.38 17.91
N THR A 198 -14.58 -2.97 16.68
CA THR A 198 -13.26 -3.16 16.08
C THR A 198 -12.19 -2.37 16.84
N GLU A 199 -12.43 -1.10 17.13
CA GLU A 199 -11.54 -0.24 17.91
C GLU A 199 -11.27 -0.81 19.30
N LYS A 200 -12.30 -1.28 20.00
CA LYS A 200 -12.16 -1.93 21.30
C LYS A 200 -11.23 -3.15 21.24
N LEU A 201 -11.30 -3.94 20.18
CA LEU A 201 -10.41 -5.09 19.99
C LEU A 201 -8.97 -4.65 19.75
N ILE A 202 -8.78 -3.65 18.88
CA ILE A 202 -7.48 -3.12 18.51
C ILE A 202 -6.79 -2.48 19.74
N PHE A 203 -7.46 -1.57 20.43
CA PHE A 203 -6.85 -0.80 21.53
C PHE A 203 -6.81 -1.53 22.88
N LYS A 204 -7.48 -2.68 23.00
CA LYS A 204 -7.42 -3.49 24.23
C LYS A 204 -6.12 -4.27 24.39
N LYS A 205 -5.48 -4.65 23.27
CA LYS A 205 -4.29 -5.51 23.27
C LYS A 205 -3.02 -4.66 23.09
N ASN A 206 -1.97 -5.01 23.84
CA ASN A 206 -0.66 -4.40 23.65
C ASN A 206 0.05 -5.03 22.45
N TRP A 207 0.09 -4.33 21.34
CA TRP A 207 0.72 -4.77 20.08
C TRP A 207 2.22 -4.45 20.01
N LEU A 208 2.75 -3.62 20.90
CA LEU A 208 4.14 -3.17 20.86
C LEU A 208 5.15 -4.32 20.76
N PRO A 209 5.02 -5.44 21.53
CA PRO A 209 5.96 -6.55 21.41
C PRO A 209 5.96 -7.22 20.02
N ILE A 210 4.79 -7.39 19.42
CA ILE A 210 4.64 -8.03 18.09
C ILE A 210 5.24 -7.12 17.03
N ILE A 211 4.92 -5.83 17.08
CA ILE A 211 5.39 -4.84 16.10
C ILE A 211 6.89 -4.65 16.21
N THR A 212 7.44 -4.48 17.43
CA THR A 212 8.88 -4.27 17.60
C THR A 212 9.72 -5.48 17.21
N ALA A 213 9.20 -6.69 17.40
CA ALA A 213 9.87 -7.92 16.96
C ALA A 213 9.94 -8.05 15.44
N GLN A 214 9.10 -7.32 14.69
CA GLN A 214 8.98 -7.41 13.24
C GLN A 214 9.33 -6.10 12.52
N LEU A 215 10.01 -5.15 13.17
CA LEU A 215 10.47 -3.90 12.53
C LEU A 215 11.46 -4.16 11.40
N LEU A 216 12.18 -5.29 11.45
CA LEU A 216 13.03 -5.75 10.35
C LEU A 216 12.50 -7.07 9.78
N ARG A 217 12.58 -7.18 8.47
CA ARG A 217 12.36 -8.44 7.75
C ARG A 217 13.57 -9.36 7.91
N LYS A 218 13.44 -10.61 7.49
CA LYS A 218 14.52 -11.63 7.56
C LYS A 218 15.77 -11.22 6.75
N ASP A 219 15.59 -10.46 5.68
CA ASP A 219 16.66 -9.91 4.83
C ASP A 219 17.34 -8.67 5.42
N GLY A 220 16.90 -8.21 6.60
CA GLY A 220 17.40 -7.03 7.28
C GLY A 220 16.79 -5.71 6.77
N SER A 221 15.91 -5.71 5.79
CA SER A 221 15.17 -4.52 5.35
C SER A 221 14.13 -4.09 6.39
N VAL A 222 13.75 -2.81 6.38
CA VAL A 222 12.70 -2.30 7.26
C VAL A 222 11.35 -2.86 6.83
N ASN A 223 10.57 -3.34 7.80
CA ASN A 223 9.22 -3.78 7.57
C ASN A 223 8.26 -2.57 7.65
N ASN A 224 7.95 -1.99 6.49
CA ASN A 224 7.08 -0.82 6.40
C ASN A 224 5.70 -1.05 7.05
N LEU A 225 5.14 -2.28 6.95
CA LEU A 225 3.87 -2.60 7.60
C LEU A 225 3.96 -2.46 9.11
N ALA A 226 5.02 -2.99 9.74
CA ALA A 226 5.23 -2.86 11.18
C ALA A 226 5.35 -1.40 11.63
N VAL A 227 6.08 -0.59 10.86
CA VAL A 227 6.25 0.85 11.18
C VAL A 227 4.94 1.61 10.97
N SER A 228 4.22 1.39 9.87
CA SER A 228 2.93 2.02 9.62
C SER A 228 1.89 1.67 10.70
N LEU A 229 1.86 0.41 11.15
CA LEU A 229 1.00 -0.02 12.25
C LEU A 229 1.39 0.64 13.58
N ALA A 230 2.70 0.79 13.86
CA ALA A 230 3.14 1.51 15.05
C ALA A 230 2.64 2.96 15.05
N LEU A 231 2.69 3.63 13.91
CA LEU A 231 2.19 5.00 13.76
C LEU A 231 0.67 5.05 13.91
N ALA A 232 -0.07 4.18 13.20
CA ALA A 232 -1.54 4.13 13.26
C ALA A 232 -2.07 3.82 14.66
N LEU A 233 -1.34 3.00 15.43
CA LEU A 233 -1.68 2.64 16.82
C LEU A 233 -1.08 3.58 17.86
N HIS A 234 -0.41 4.67 17.45
CA HIS A 234 0.28 5.62 18.32
C HIS A 234 1.30 4.96 19.28
N LEU A 235 1.97 3.90 18.83
CA LEU A 235 2.98 3.20 19.62
C LEU A 235 4.34 3.88 19.48
N ASP A 236 5.03 4.08 20.60
CA ASP A 236 6.37 4.66 20.59
C ASP A 236 7.42 3.60 20.23
N VAL A 237 7.85 3.64 18.97
CA VAL A 237 8.96 2.84 18.42
C VAL A 237 10.16 3.70 18.02
N TYR A 238 10.16 4.99 18.41
CA TYR A 238 11.18 5.94 18.01
C TYR A 238 12.60 5.48 18.37
N ALA A 239 12.79 5.01 19.61
CA ALA A 239 14.11 4.60 20.09
C ALA A 239 14.67 3.40 19.27
N GLN A 240 13.80 2.46 18.90
CA GLN A 240 14.13 1.29 18.10
C GLN A 240 14.51 1.71 16.67
N LEU A 241 13.67 2.54 16.04
CA LEU A 241 13.94 3.04 14.68
C LEU A 241 15.20 3.90 14.62
N LEU A 242 15.43 4.75 15.63
CA LEU A 242 16.66 5.55 15.71
C LEU A 242 17.91 4.69 15.90
N LYS A 243 17.80 3.58 16.63
CA LYS A 243 18.88 2.61 16.76
C LYS A 243 19.19 1.99 15.41
N LEU A 244 18.17 1.51 14.68
CA LEU A 244 18.35 0.93 13.34
C LEU A 244 18.98 1.91 12.34
N LEU A 245 18.59 3.19 12.41
CA LEU A 245 19.19 4.25 11.60
C LEU A 245 20.66 4.50 11.94
N LYS A 246 21.03 4.42 13.23
CA LYS A 246 22.42 4.58 13.67
C LYS A 246 23.29 3.39 13.27
N ASP A 247 22.72 2.18 13.26
CA ASP A 247 23.43 0.97 12.85
C ASP A 247 23.69 0.97 11.32
N ASP A 248 22.76 1.56 10.53
CA ASP A 248 22.92 1.74 9.09
C ASP A 248 22.28 3.07 8.63
N PRO A 249 23.09 4.14 8.45
CA PRO A 249 22.62 5.46 8.01
C PRO A 249 22.04 5.51 6.59
N ASN A 250 22.25 4.47 5.78
CA ASN A 250 21.75 4.41 4.40
C ASN A 250 20.33 3.83 4.28
N ARG A 251 19.70 3.50 5.40
CA ARG A 251 18.28 3.11 5.45
C ARG A 251 17.39 4.34 5.29
N THR A 252 17.22 4.76 4.04
CA THR A 252 16.56 6.02 3.68
C THR A 252 15.11 6.09 4.13
N GLU A 253 14.44 4.94 4.12
CA GLU A 253 13.06 4.78 4.56
C GLU A 253 12.85 5.18 6.03
N LEU A 254 13.85 5.00 6.90
CA LEU A 254 13.75 5.38 8.31
C LEU A 254 13.66 6.89 8.53
N TYR A 255 14.23 7.70 7.62
CA TYR A 255 14.09 9.16 7.70
C TYR A 255 12.64 9.59 7.47
N TYR A 256 11.90 8.94 6.56
CA TYR A 256 10.48 9.24 6.37
C TYR A 256 9.69 9.06 7.67
N PHE A 257 9.92 7.97 8.39
CA PHE A 257 9.19 7.70 9.63
C PHE A 257 9.65 8.56 10.81
N LEU A 258 10.96 8.70 11.00
CA LEU A 258 11.53 9.41 12.13
C LEU A 258 11.35 10.92 12.07
N LEU A 259 11.26 11.50 10.87
CA LEU A 259 11.06 12.93 10.67
C LEU A 259 9.57 13.34 10.59
N GLN A 260 8.65 12.38 10.45
CA GLN A 260 7.19 12.62 10.56
C GLN A 260 6.73 12.71 12.01
N THR A 261 7.45 13.41 12.87
CA THR A 261 7.14 13.54 14.28
C THR A 261 6.83 14.99 14.66
N ASP A 262 5.84 15.18 15.51
CA ASP A 262 5.55 16.48 16.13
C ASP A 262 6.48 16.79 17.30
N ASN A 263 7.23 15.79 17.78
CA ASN A 263 8.20 15.97 18.83
C ASN A 263 9.47 16.65 18.31
N LYS A 264 9.59 17.94 18.56
CA LYS A 264 10.73 18.75 18.13
C LYS A 264 12.09 18.18 18.57
N ARG A 265 12.17 17.57 19.76
CA ARG A 265 13.45 16.98 20.24
C ARG A 265 13.83 15.77 19.40
N HIS A 266 12.87 14.93 19.04
CA HIS A 266 13.09 13.78 18.16
C HIS A 266 13.49 14.25 16.77
N PHE A 267 12.76 15.18 16.18
CA PHE A 267 13.07 15.77 14.88
C PHE A 267 14.51 16.30 14.83
N HIS A 268 14.89 17.20 15.75
CA HIS A 268 16.24 17.74 15.81
C HIS A 268 17.33 16.70 16.07
N ALA A 269 17.04 15.64 16.85
CA ALA A 269 18.00 14.58 17.09
C ALA A 269 18.30 13.79 15.81
N VAL A 270 17.28 13.54 14.99
CA VAL A 270 17.45 12.87 13.68
C VAL A 270 18.18 13.79 12.70
N LEU A 271 17.83 15.07 12.59
CA LEU A 271 18.54 16.03 11.74
C LEU A 271 20.02 16.14 12.14
N LYS A 272 20.30 16.28 13.43
CA LYS A 272 21.69 16.36 13.92
C LYS A 272 22.49 15.09 13.63
N PHE A 273 21.85 13.92 13.66
CA PHE A 273 22.47 12.68 13.24
C PHE A 273 22.76 12.69 11.73
N ALA A 274 21.76 13.07 10.92
CA ALA A 274 21.87 13.15 9.47
C ALA A 274 22.93 14.16 9.01
N GLU A 275 23.08 15.31 9.71
CA GLU A 275 24.11 16.30 9.39
C GLU A 275 25.55 15.72 9.42
N LYS A 276 25.82 14.79 10.34
CA LYS A 276 27.12 14.11 10.41
C LYS A 276 27.39 13.20 9.21
N GLN A 277 26.32 12.82 8.48
CA GLN A 277 26.39 11.97 7.29
C GLN A 277 26.26 12.78 5.98
N LEU A 278 26.13 14.11 6.07
CA LEU A 278 25.77 14.94 4.91
C LEU A 278 26.77 14.79 3.74
N ASP A 279 28.06 14.63 4.02
CA ASP A 279 29.06 14.44 2.96
C ASP A 279 28.91 13.09 2.25
N ASN A 280 28.46 12.05 2.97
CA ASN A 280 28.13 10.76 2.37
C ASN A 280 26.87 10.88 1.49
N TYR A 281 25.87 11.69 1.91
CA TYR A 281 24.63 11.90 1.16
C TYR A 281 24.83 12.74 -0.11
N LYS A 282 25.87 13.56 -0.20
CA LYS A 282 26.24 14.24 -1.45
C LYS A 282 26.66 13.27 -2.54
N THR A 283 27.09 12.06 -2.18
CA THR A 283 27.46 11.00 -3.13
C THR A 283 26.31 10.06 -3.47
N SER A 284 25.50 9.62 -2.47
CA SER A 284 24.42 8.66 -2.71
C SER A 284 23.03 9.32 -2.88
N GLN A 285 22.81 10.50 -2.33
CA GLN A 285 21.66 11.41 -2.44
C GLN A 285 20.26 10.87 -2.10
N GLU A 286 20.06 9.56 -2.05
CA GLU A 286 18.76 8.96 -1.75
C GLU A 286 18.23 9.36 -0.35
N ALA A 287 19.12 9.48 0.64
CA ALA A 287 18.76 9.93 1.97
C ALA A 287 18.32 11.41 2.04
N LEU A 288 18.70 12.22 1.04
CA LEU A 288 18.28 13.62 0.97
C LEU A 288 16.77 13.77 0.69
N LYS A 289 16.19 12.89 -0.12
CA LYS A 289 14.76 12.97 -0.49
C LYS A 289 13.83 13.02 0.73
N PRO A 290 13.85 12.04 1.66
CA PRO A 290 12.99 12.07 2.85
C PRO A 290 13.31 13.24 3.79
N ILE A 291 14.56 13.62 3.92
CA ILE A 291 14.96 14.75 4.77
C ILE A 291 14.39 16.06 4.20
N LEU A 292 14.57 16.31 2.89
CA LEU A 292 14.05 17.49 2.21
C LEU A 292 12.51 17.54 2.26
N THR A 293 11.86 16.39 2.07
CA THR A 293 10.40 16.28 2.20
C THR A 293 9.92 16.70 3.60
N ALA A 294 10.62 16.26 4.64
CA ALA A 294 10.27 16.61 6.03
C ALA A 294 10.48 18.11 6.36
N LEU A 295 11.31 18.79 5.57
CA LEU A 295 11.60 20.22 5.75
C LEU A 295 10.58 21.16 5.08
N ASN A 296 9.64 20.66 4.27
CA ASN A 296 8.64 21.45 3.55
C ASN A 296 7.89 22.45 4.45
N ASN A 297 7.56 22.04 5.66
CA ASN A 297 6.80 22.84 6.62
C ASN A 297 7.62 23.23 7.86
N LYS A 298 8.95 23.31 7.72
CA LYS A 298 9.88 23.62 8.82
C LYS A 298 10.81 24.78 8.43
N PRO A 299 10.29 26.03 8.28
CA PRO A 299 11.08 27.18 7.84
C PRO A 299 12.33 27.43 8.70
N GLY A 300 13.49 27.53 8.06
CA GLY A 300 14.77 27.77 8.72
C GLY A 300 15.45 26.55 9.33
N GLU A 301 14.78 25.39 9.35
CA GLU A 301 15.39 24.14 9.81
C GLU A 301 16.19 23.47 8.69
N GLY A 302 17.22 22.71 9.05
CA GLY A 302 17.97 21.87 8.12
C GLY A 302 18.59 22.60 6.92
N MET A 303 19.02 23.85 7.07
CA MET A 303 19.54 24.68 5.98
C MET A 303 20.67 24.03 5.19
N ASN A 304 21.54 23.25 5.86
CA ASN A 304 22.63 22.54 5.21
C ASN A 304 22.11 21.51 4.20
N PHE A 305 20.99 20.83 4.51
CA PHE A 305 20.35 19.88 3.60
C PHE A 305 19.68 20.60 2.42
N ILE A 306 19.03 21.73 2.67
CA ILE A 306 18.44 22.56 1.61
C ILE A 306 19.55 23.00 0.62
N ILE A 307 20.66 23.55 1.12
CA ILE A 307 21.77 23.99 0.27
C ILE A 307 22.38 22.79 -0.48
N ALA A 308 22.60 21.66 0.19
CA ALA A 308 23.11 20.46 -0.45
C ALA A 308 22.16 19.95 -1.56
N GLY A 309 20.85 19.94 -1.30
CA GLY A 309 19.85 19.56 -2.27
C GLY A 309 19.80 20.51 -3.48
N LEU A 310 19.74 21.82 -3.25
CA LEU A 310 19.72 22.82 -4.32
C LEU A 310 21.01 22.80 -5.18
N THR A 311 22.13 22.40 -4.62
CA THR A 311 23.42 22.31 -5.35
C THR A 311 23.73 20.89 -5.85
N SER A 312 22.77 19.98 -5.75
CA SER A 312 22.90 18.61 -6.27
C SER A 312 23.08 18.60 -7.80
N VAL A 313 23.76 17.59 -8.30
CA VAL A 313 23.90 17.33 -9.74
C VAL A 313 22.62 16.77 -10.36
N TYR A 314 21.69 16.23 -9.54
CA TYR A 314 20.45 15.60 -9.99
C TYR A 314 19.28 16.59 -9.89
N ASP A 315 18.57 16.78 -11.01
CA ASP A 315 17.38 17.66 -11.09
C ASP A 315 16.30 17.26 -10.10
N GLU A 316 16.08 15.96 -9.90
CA GLU A 316 15.10 15.43 -8.95
C GLU A 316 15.39 15.93 -7.53
N ILE A 317 16.62 15.83 -7.05
CA ILE A 317 17.01 16.29 -5.70
C ILE A 317 16.87 17.81 -5.57
N ARG A 318 17.22 18.57 -6.63
CA ARG A 318 17.00 20.02 -6.67
C ARG A 318 15.51 20.36 -6.57
N ALA A 319 14.64 19.55 -7.21
CA ALA A 319 13.20 19.73 -7.11
C ALA A 319 12.67 19.49 -5.68
N TYR A 320 13.13 18.45 -4.99
CA TYR A 320 12.78 18.22 -3.57
C TYR A 320 13.23 19.40 -2.67
N ALA A 321 14.44 19.90 -2.88
CA ALA A 321 14.93 21.03 -2.11
C ALA A 321 14.16 22.33 -2.40
N LEU A 322 13.77 22.56 -3.66
CA LEU A 322 12.92 23.69 -4.05
C LEU A 322 11.54 23.57 -3.42
N ASN A 323 10.89 22.40 -3.49
CA ASN A 323 9.61 22.12 -2.84
C ASN A 323 9.66 22.48 -1.34
N ALA A 324 10.77 22.12 -0.67
CA ALA A 324 10.93 22.41 0.75
C ALA A 324 10.87 23.92 1.05
N VAL A 325 11.46 24.77 0.21
CA VAL A 325 11.58 26.21 0.47
C VAL A 325 10.48 27.07 -0.15
N GLU A 326 9.71 26.55 -1.12
CA GLU A 326 8.65 27.33 -1.80
C GLU A 326 7.57 27.84 -0.85
N ASN A 327 7.23 27.06 0.15
CA ASN A 327 6.23 27.42 1.14
C ASN A 327 6.81 28.18 2.34
N TRP A 328 8.13 28.45 2.35
CA TRP A 328 8.74 29.18 3.43
C TRP A 328 8.46 30.69 3.33
N PRO A 329 8.27 31.41 4.45
CA PRO A 329 8.19 32.84 4.42
C PRO A 329 9.51 33.44 3.91
N GLN A 330 9.45 34.55 3.19
CA GLN A 330 10.63 35.18 2.58
C GLN A 330 11.72 35.54 3.61
N THR A 331 11.35 35.75 4.87
CA THR A 331 12.27 35.97 6.00
C THR A 331 13.15 34.75 6.33
N ALA A 332 12.69 33.55 5.98
CA ALA A 332 13.44 32.31 6.16
C ALA A 332 14.35 31.96 4.97
N ILE A 333 14.21 32.65 3.83
CA ILE A 333 15.09 32.48 2.66
C ILE A 333 16.35 33.31 2.85
N THR A 334 17.37 32.71 3.44
CA THR A 334 18.64 33.37 3.75
C THR A 334 19.44 33.70 2.49
N PRO A 335 20.46 34.60 2.59
CA PRO A 335 21.36 34.89 1.48
C PRO A 335 22.01 33.64 0.89
N GLU A 336 22.39 32.68 1.73
CA GLU A 336 23.02 31.42 1.32
C GLU A 336 22.05 30.56 0.48
N ILE A 337 20.77 30.48 0.90
CA ILE A 337 19.72 29.79 0.13
C ILE A 337 19.50 30.48 -1.22
N LYS A 338 19.48 31.84 -1.25
CA LYS A 338 19.34 32.59 -2.52
C LYS A 338 20.50 32.30 -3.49
N VAL A 339 21.72 32.23 -2.99
CA VAL A 339 22.88 31.84 -3.81
C VAL A 339 22.73 30.41 -4.33
N ALA A 340 22.29 29.47 -3.48
CA ALA A 340 22.07 28.10 -3.88
C ALA A 340 20.96 27.97 -4.93
N LEU A 341 19.85 28.72 -4.80
CA LEU A 341 18.77 28.80 -5.80
C LEU A 341 19.27 29.32 -7.16
N ILE A 342 20.08 30.39 -7.17
CA ILE A 342 20.68 30.91 -8.42
C ILE A 342 21.56 29.86 -9.07
N LYS A 343 22.34 29.13 -8.28
CA LYS A 343 23.20 28.04 -8.78
C LYS A 343 22.36 26.88 -9.30
N ALA A 344 21.30 26.47 -8.57
CA ALA A 344 20.36 25.43 -8.99
C ALA A 344 19.75 25.75 -10.35
N LYS A 345 19.29 27.00 -10.55
CA LYS A 345 18.76 27.47 -11.82
C LYS A 345 19.78 27.33 -12.97
N ALA A 346 21.04 27.76 -12.72
CA ALA A 346 22.09 27.68 -13.74
C ALA A 346 22.47 26.23 -14.10
N MET A 347 22.25 25.28 -13.21
CA MET A 347 22.55 23.86 -13.41
C MET A 347 21.37 23.07 -13.98
N SER A 348 20.16 23.59 -13.90
CA SER A 348 18.96 22.87 -14.32
C SER A 348 18.78 22.91 -15.83
N GLN A 349 18.49 21.75 -16.39
CA GLN A 349 18.07 21.61 -17.80
C GLN A 349 16.53 21.65 -17.92
N HIS A 350 15.79 21.66 -16.80
CA HIS A 350 14.35 21.62 -16.80
C HIS A 350 13.73 23.01 -16.70
N PRO A 351 13.02 23.50 -17.74
CA PRO A 351 12.49 24.87 -17.81
C PRO A 351 11.58 25.22 -16.62
N LEU A 352 10.72 24.25 -16.19
CA LEU A 352 9.80 24.44 -15.07
C LEU A 352 10.54 24.71 -13.75
N LEU A 353 11.65 23.99 -13.49
CA LEU A 353 12.44 24.23 -12.28
C LEU A 353 13.03 25.65 -12.26
N ALA A 354 13.57 26.08 -13.40
CA ALA A 354 14.15 27.42 -13.57
C ALA A 354 13.07 28.51 -13.35
N PHE A 355 11.87 28.30 -13.89
CA PHE A 355 10.72 29.21 -13.71
C PHE A 355 10.31 29.30 -12.23
N ARG A 356 10.13 28.19 -11.55
CA ARG A 356 9.75 28.15 -10.13
C ARG A 356 10.78 28.89 -9.25
N ILE A 357 12.06 28.74 -9.55
CA ILE A 357 13.13 29.51 -8.86
C ILE A 357 13.00 31.01 -9.10
N ASP A 358 12.69 31.45 -10.33
CA ASP A 358 12.49 32.88 -10.62
C ASP A 358 11.29 33.45 -9.88
N VAL A 359 10.20 32.69 -9.77
CA VAL A 359 9.03 33.07 -8.97
C VAL A 359 9.42 33.24 -7.50
N LEU A 360 10.14 32.27 -6.92
CA LEU A 360 10.56 32.30 -5.52
C LEU A 360 11.50 33.47 -5.24
N LEU A 361 12.38 33.81 -6.16
CA LEU A 361 13.27 34.97 -6.08
C LEU A 361 12.57 36.31 -6.41
N LYS A 362 11.24 36.30 -6.64
CA LYS A 362 10.42 37.45 -7.06
C LYS A 362 10.90 38.13 -8.37
N LYS A 363 11.50 37.37 -9.25
CA LYS A 363 11.92 37.79 -10.58
C LYS A 363 10.85 37.65 -11.64
N LYS A 364 9.85 36.77 -11.39
CA LYS A 364 8.68 36.54 -12.22
C LYS A 364 7.42 36.51 -11.36
N THR A 365 6.31 36.91 -11.96
CA THR A 365 4.96 36.75 -11.38
C THR A 365 4.31 35.53 -12.00
N VAL A 366 3.54 34.79 -11.20
CA VAL A 366 2.74 33.66 -11.72
C VAL A 366 1.54 34.25 -12.45
N ASN A 367 1.49 34.14 -13.79
CA ASN A 367 0.29 34.32 -14.58
C ASN A 367 0.06 33.07 -15.46
N LEU A 368 -1.17 32.90 -15.93
CA LEU A 368 -1.58 31.71 -16.68
C LEU A 368 -0.82 31.59 -18.01
N GLU A 369 -0.52 32.71 -18.65
CA GLU A 369 0.18 32.77 -19.94
C GLU A 369 1.61 32.25 -19.82
N ASN A 370 2.35 32.68 -18.79
CA ASN A 370 3.71 32.20 -18.52
C ASN A 370 3.78 30.70 -18.19
N PHE A 371 2.67 30.14 -17.66
CA PHE A 371 2.61 28.72 -17.33
C PHE A 371 2.32 27.86 -18.57
N ILE A 372 1.47 28.36 -19.48
CA ILE A 372 1.14 27.68 -20.75
C ILE A 372 2.36 27.66 -21.66
N GLU A 373 3.08 28.78 -21.84
CA GLU A 373 4.32 28.81 -22.64
C GLU A 373 5.35 27.78 -22.18
N ILE A 374 5.44 27.51 -20.89
CA ILE A 374 6.40 26.52 -20.35
C ILE A 374 5.94 25.07 -20.62
N LEU A 375 4.61 24.84 -20.62
CA LEU A 375 4.06 23.50 -20.94
C LEU A 375 4.22 23.18 -22.44
N ASP A 376 4.04 24.19 -23.31
CA ASP A 376 4.23 24.05 -24.77
C ASP A 376 5.71 23.78 -25.14
N ASP A 377 6.67 24.26 -24.33
CA ASP A 377 8.11 23.98 -24.52
C ASP A 377 8.54 22.57 -24.02
N ILE A 378 7.64 21.82 -23.36
CA ILE A 378 7.93 20.49 -22.78
C ILE A 378 7.36 19.36 -23.65
N GLU A 379 6.36 19.64 -24.52
CA GLU A 379 5.88 18.70 -25.55
C GLU A 379 6.80 18.70 -26.77
#